data_2645d28b08387580a0ddcd191e91c6fb
#
_entry.id   2645d28b08387580a0ddcd191e91c6fb
#
_cell.length_a   1.000
_cell.length_b   1.000
_cell.length_c   1.000
_cell.angle_alpha   90.00
_cell.angle_beta   90.00
_cell.angle_gamma   90.00
#
_symmetry.space_group_name_H-M   'P 1'
#
loop_
_entity.id
_entity.type
_entity.pdbx_description
1 polymer ?
#
loop_
_entity_poly.entity_id
_entity_poly.type
_entity_poly.pdbx_seq_one_letter_code
_entity_poly.pdbx_strand_id
1 'polypeptide(L)'
;MEVEFMTADTALPPCMPLPRAMLRLPISSTAKVMYARMLDIISLSGMEDANGILFIHFPIVELAAALARSTMTVKRSLNELEDAGLILRVRQGFGEPNKIYVLIPKKEDSRLCMKSWKNSIRR
;
A
#
# COMPACT_ATOMS: atom_id res chain seq x y z
N MET A 1 -17.11 -16.94 -15.47
CA MET A 1 -15.84 -17.05 -14.71
C MET A 1 -15.74 -18.45 -14.14
N GLU A 2 -14.67 -19.12 -14.48
CA GLU A 2 -14.41 -20.44 -13.90
C GLU A 2 -13.84 -20.27 -12.50
N VAL A 3 -14.32 -21.09 -11.59
CA VAL A 3 -13.83 -21.07 -10.21
C VAL A 3 -13.44 -22.48 -9.79
N GLU A 4 -12.48 -22.56 -8.91
CA GLU A 4 -12.07 -23.83 -8.33
C GLU A 4 -11.88 -23.68 -6.83
N PHE A 5 -12.01 -24.76 -6.11
CA PHE A 5 -11.81 -24.73 -4.66
C PHE A 5 -10.31 -24.63 -4.35
N MET A 6 -9.97 -23.83 -3.34
CA MET A 6 -8.62 -23.80 -2.84
C MET A 6 -8.36 -25.07 -2.02
N THR A 7 -7.28 -25.76 -2.37
CA THR A 7 -6.84 -26.97 -1.65
C THR A 7 -5.45 -26.71 -1.07
N ALA A 8 -4.94 -27.66 -0.30
CA ALA A 8 -3.61 -27.53 0.29
C ALA A 8 -2.50 -27.38 -0.76
N ASP A 9 -2.72 -27.90 -1.96
CA ASP A 9 -1.72 -27.86 -3.03
C ASP A 9 -1.93 -26.72 -4.02
N THR A 10 -2.94 -25.89 -3.79
CA THR A 10 -3.26 -24.78 -4.70
C THR A 10 -2.23 -23.68 -4.58
N ALA A 11 -1.62 -23.30 -5.71
CA ALA A 11 -0.77 -22.13 -5.78
C ALA A 11 -1.66 -20.90 -5.90
N LEU A 12 -1.33 -19.83 -5.15
CA LEU A 12 -2.08 -18.60 -5.26
C LEU A 12 -1.82 -17.93 -6.61
N PRO A 13 -2.85 -17.32 -7.22
CA PRO A 13 -2.63 -16.52 -8.43
C PRO A 13 -1.79 -15.28 -8.07
N PRO A 14 -1.28 -14.56 -9.08
CA PRO A 14 -0.60 -13.30 -8.82
C PRO A 14 -1.45 -12.41 -7.92
N CYS A 15 -0.84 -11.87 -6.88
CA CYS A 15 -1.58 -11.08 -5.88
C CYS A 15 -0.70 -9.94 -5.35
N MET A 16 -1.36 -8.99 -4.69
CA MET A 16 -0.67 -7.85 -4.08
C MET A 16 -0.51 -8.08 -2.58
N PRO A 17 0.63 -7.67 -2.00
CA PRO A 17 0.80 -7.78 -0.56
C PRO A 17 -0.03 -6.71 0.16
N LEU A 18 -0.73 -7.11 1.21
CA LEU A 18 -1.38 -6.18 2.13
C LEU A 18 -0.91 -6.55 3.53
N PRO A 19 -0.04 -5.73 4.15
CA PRO A 19 0.40 -6.01 5.52
C PRO A 19 -0.79 -6.14 6.46
N ARG A 20 -0.77 -7.12 7.32
CA ARG A 20 -1.88 -7.40 8.24
C ARG A 20 -2.18 -6.21 9.15
N ALA A 21 -1.15 -5.47 9.55
CA ALA A 21 -1.32 -4.29 10.39
C ALA A 21 -2.25 -3.24 9.76
N MET A 22 -2.33 -3.20 8.43
CA MET A 22 -3.17 -2.26 7.71
C MET A 22 -4.66 -2.45 8.00
N LEU A 23 -5.08 -3.67 8.32
CA LEU A 23 -6.50 -3.97 8.55
C LEU A 23 -7.07 -3.24 9.75
N ARG A 24 -6.23 -2.87 10.71
CA ARG A 24 -6.65 -2.22 11.95
C ARG A 24 -6.57 -0.70 11.92
N LEU A 25 -5.99 -0.15 10.86
CA LEU A 25 -5.84 1.30 10.78
C LEU A 25 -7.17 1.97 10.43
N PRO A 26 -7.43 3.14 11.02
CA PRO A 26 -8.69 3.87 10.79
C PRO A 26 -8.65 4.65 9.48
N ILE A 27 -8.40 3.97 8.40
CA ILE A 27 -8.40 4.56 7.06
C ILE A 27 -9.37 3.76 6.18
N SER A 28 -9.77 4.35 5.06
CA SER A 28 -10.74 3.72 4.18
C SER A 28 -10.18 2.44 3.53
N SER A 29 -11.08 1.55 3.14
CA SER A 29 -10.70 0.33 2.42
C SER A 29 -10.01 0.65 1.10
N THR A 30 -10.46 1.71 0.42
CA THR A 30 -9.83 2.16 -0.82
C THR A 30 -8.37 2.57 -0.57
N ALA A 31 -8.11 3.28 0.52
CA ALA A 31 -6.73 3.65 0.89
C ALA A 31 -5.87 2.42 1.15
N LYS A 32 -6.42 1.41 1.82
CA LYS A 32 -5.69 0.16 2.09
C LYS A 32 -5.34 -0.58 0.80
N VAL A 33 -6.29 -0.68 -0.12
CA VAL A 33 -6.04 -1.32 -1.41
C VAL A 33 -5.01 -0.53 -2.22
N MET A 34 -5.11 0.79 -2.18
CA MET A 34 -4.14 1.67 -2.85
C MET A 34 -2.73 1.48 -2.31
N TYR A 35 -2.58 1.37 -0.99
CA TYR A 35 -1.31 1.08 -0.36
C TYR A 35 -0.73 -0.25 -0.85
N ALA A 36 -1.56 -1.29 -0.89
CA ALA A 36 -1.16 -2.61 -1.39
C ALA A 36 -0.68 -2.53 -2.83
N ARG A 37 -1.38 -1.77 -3.67
CA ARG A 37 -1.00 -1.61 -5.08
C ARG A 37 0.33 -0.88 -5.21
N MET A 38 0.54 0.18 -4.44
CA MET A 38 1.81 0.92 -4.48
C MET A 38 2.97 0.08 -3.95
N LEU A 39 2.73 -0.69 -2.89
CA LEU A 39 3.75 -1.58 -2.35
C LEU A 39 4.14 -2.66 -3.35
N ASP A 40 3.17 -3.20 -4.06
CA ASP A 40 3.39 -4.18 -5.11
C ASP A 40 4.25 -3.62 -6.24
N ILE A 41 3.90 -2.43 -6.73
CA ILE A 41 4.65 -1.76 -7.80
C ILE A 41 6.08 -1.46 -7.35
N ILE A 42 6.25 -0.96 -6.14
CA ILE A 42 7.57 -0.61 -5.63
C ILE A 42 8.48 -1.83 -5.51
N SER A 43 7.92 -2.98 -5.12
CA SER A 43 8.70 -4.20 -5.01
C SER A 43 9.08 -4.79 -6.37
N LEU A 44 8.29 -4.53 -7.41
CA LEU A 44 8.54 -5.06 -8.75
C LEU A 44 9.37 -4.12 -9.62
N SER A 45 9.16 -2.82 -9.51
CA SER A 45 9.75 -1.85 -10.43
C SER A 45 10.06 -0.50 -9.79
N GLY A 46 10.24 -0.46 -8.48
CA GLY A 46 10.62 0.78 -7.80
C GLY A 46 11.99 1.27 -8.24
N MET A 47 12.13 2.59 -8.31
CA MET A 47 13.41 3.23 -8.61
C MET A 47 14.11 3.61 -7.31
N GLU A 48 15.43 3.58 -7.29
CA GLU A 48 16.20 3.99 -6.12
C GLU A 48 16.61 5.46 -6.24
N ASP A 49 16.54 6.17 -5.12
CA ASP A 49 17.09 7.52 -5.04
C ASP A 49 18.58 7.46 -4.65
N ALA A 50 19.19 8.64 -4.42
CA ALA A 50 20.61 8.73 -4.08
C ALA A 50 20.97 8.00 -2.78
N ASN A 51 19.99 7.78 -1.91
CA ASN A 51 20.19 7.11 -0.62
C ASN A 51 19.81 5.62 -0.66
N GLY A 52 19.48 5.08 -1.83
CA GLY A 52 19.07 3.70 -1.97
C GLY A 52 17.64 3.42 -1.55
N ILE A 53 16.83 4.46 -1.38
CA ILE A 53 15.43 4.32 -0.98
C ILE A 53 14.55 4.22 -2.21
N LEU A 54 13.65 3.24 -2.22
CA LEU A 54 12.77 3.00 -3.35
C LEU A 54 11.61 3.99 -3.39
N PHE A 55 11.28 4.44 -4.59
CA PHE A 55 10.15 5.31 -4.83
C PHE A 55 9.49 4.98 -6.16
N ILE A 56 8.29 5.50 -6.37
CA ILE A 56 7.56 5.37 -7.63
C ILE A 56 7.02 6.73 -8.05
N HIS A 57 6.84 6.87 -9.36
CA HIS A 57 6.01 7.93 -9.94
C HIS A 57 4.69 7.27 -10.30
N PHE A 58 3.60 7.67 -9.66
CA PHE A 58 2.32 7.05 -9.97
C PHE A 58 1.28 8.15 -10.16
N PRO A 59 1.04 8.55 -11.40
CA PRO A 59 0.05 9.58 -11.68
C PRO A 59 -1.33 9.20 -11.17
N ILE A 60 -2.06 10.21 -10.69
CA ILE A 60 -3.40 10.01 -10.13
C ILE A 60 -4.33 9.31 -11.13
N VAL A 61 -4.20 9.64 -12.41
CA VAL A 61 -5.02 9.03 -13.46
C VAL A 61 -4.78 7.53 -13.55
N GLU A 62 -3.51 7.10 -13.45
CA GLU A 62 -3.17 5.67 -13.48
C GLU A 62 -3.67 4.95 -12.24
N LEU A 63 -3.57 5.56 -11.08
CA LEU A 63 -4.11 5.00 -9.85
C LEU A 63 -5.61 4.84 -9.94
N ALA A 64 -6.30 5.86 -10.44
CA ALA A 64 -7.75 5.82 -10.61
C ALA A 64 -8.17 4.68 -11.54
N ALA A 65 -7.47 4.51 -12.65
CA ALA A 65 -7.75 3.42 -13.59
C ALA A 65 -7.47 2.05 -12.95
N ALA A 66 -6.35 1.91 -12.26
CA ALA A 66 -5.98 0.65 -11.63
C ALA A 66 -6.97 0.21 -10.55
N LEU A 67 -7.53 1.17 -9.82
CA LEU A 67 -8.45 0.89 -8.72
C LEU A 67 -9.92 0.96 -9.13
N ALA A 68 -10.21 1.33 -10.38
CA ALA A 68 -11.56 1.55 -10.88
C ALA A 68 -12.32 2.55 -9.99
N ARG A 69 -11.66 3.64 -9.62
CA ARG A 69 -12.20 4.71 -8.79
C ARG A 69 -11.99 6.06 -9.45
N SER A 70 -12.74 7.08 -9.00
CA SER A 70 -12.58 8.43 -9.52
C SER A 70 -11.27 9.05 -9.06
N THR A 71 -10.78 10.04 -9.80
CA THR A 71 -9.56 10.75 -9.42
C THR A 71 -9.73 11.47 -8.07
N MET A 72 -10.93 11.94 -7.77
CA MET A 72 -11.22 12.58 -6.49
C MET A 72 -11.06 11.59 -5.32
N THR A 73 -11.58 10.36 -5.48
CA THR A 73 -11.42 9.31 -4.49
C THR A 73 -9.95 8.97 -4.30
N VAL A 74 -9.17 8.90 -5.38
CA VAL A 74 -7.73 8.64 -5.31
C VAL A 74 -7.01 9.74 -4.55
N LYS A 75 -7.31 11.00 -4.84
CA LYS A 75 -6.70 12.13 -4.13
C LYS A 75 -7.00 12.08 -2.64
N ARG A 76 -8.24 11.79 -2.29
CA ARG A 76 -8.67 11.66 -0.89
C ARG A 76 -7.94 10.53 -0.19
N SER A 77 -7.82 9.39 -0.86
CA SER A 77 -7.14 8.23 -0.29
C SER A 77 -5.63 8.45 -0.14
N LEU A 78 -5.01 9.16 -1.08
CA LEU A 78 -3.60 9.54 -0.94
C LEU A 78 -3.39 10.44 0.27
N ASN A 79 -4.30 11.38 0.50
CA ASN A 79 -4.23 12.25 1.68
C ASN A 79 -4.39 11.43 2.96
N GLU A 80 -5.31 10.46 2.99
CA GLU A 80 -5.46 9.57 4.14
C GLU A 80 -4.17 8.81 4.45
N LEU A 81 -3.54 8.25 3.40
CA LEU A 81 -2.30 7.49 3.57
C LEU A 81 -1.15 8.37 4.06
N GLU A 82 -1.05 9.58 3.53
CA GLU A 82 0.00 10.52 3.95
C GLU A 82 -0.21 10.96 5.39
N ASP A 83 -1.44 11.29 5.77
CA ASP A 83 -1.78 11.68 7.13
C ASP A 83 -1.54 10.55 8.13
N ALA A 84 -1.72 9.31 7.70
CA ALA A 84 -1.47 8.14 8.53
C ALA A 84 0.02 7.77 8.61
N GLY A 85 0.89 8.45 7.87
CA GLY A 85 2.32 8.18 7.86
C GLY A 85 2.72 6.96 7.05
N LEU A 86 1.90 6.57 6.08
CA LEU A 86 2.14 5.36 5.27
C LEU A 86 2.74 5.66 3.91
N ILE A 87 2.67 6.89 3.44
CA ILE A 87 3.36 7.34 2.25
C ILE A 87 3.94 8.72 2.47
N LEU A 88 4.95 9.05 1.69
CA LEU A 88 5.51 10.39 1.63
C LEU A 88 5.54 10.81 0.18
N ARG A 89 4.87 11.92 -0.13
CA ARG A 89 4.88 12.49 -1.47
C ARG A 89 5.86 13.64 -1.53
N VAL A 90 6.78 13.58 -2.45
CA VAL A 90 7.79 14.63 -2.63
C VAL A 90 7.58 15.28 -3.99
N ARG A 91 7.32 16.58 -3.98
CA ARG A 91 7.17 17.34 -5.21
C ARG A 91 8.54 17.65 -5.78
N GLN A 92 8.71 17.36 -7.05
CA GLN A 92 9.99 17.51 -7.73
C GLN A 92 10.22 18.90 -8.31
N GLY A 93 9.18 19.63 -8.58
CA GLY A 93 9.29 20.91 -9.23
C GLY A 93 8.38 20.99 -10.45
N PHE A 94 8.42 22.11 -11.13
CA PHE A 94 7.50 22.36 -12.21
C PHE A 94 7.76 21.42 -13.40
N GLY A 95 6.71 20.72 -13.81
CA GLY A 95 6.78 19.84 -14.97
C GLY A 95 7.27 18.43 -14.68
N GLU A 96 7.70 18.12 -13.45
CA GLU A 96 8.16 16.79 -13.08
C GLU A 96 7.11 16.06 -12.23
N PRO A 97 6.97 14.74 -12.42
CA PRO A 97 6.02 13.97 -11.60
C PRO A 97 6.50 13.88 -10.15
N ASN A 98 5.55 13.82 -9.23
CA ASN A 98 5.87 13.65 -7.82
C ASN A 98 6.44 12.27 -7.55
N LYS A 99 7.38 12.20 -6.62
CA LYS A 99 7.86 10.92 -6.09
C LYS A 99 6.96 10.48 -4.96
N ILE A 100 6.65 9.20 -4.91
CA ILE A 100 5.92 8.60 -3.81
C ILE A 100 6.80 7.55 -3.17
N TYR A 101 7.10 7.74 -1.88
CA TYR A 101 7.77 6.76 -1.06
C TYR A 101 6.72 6.02 -0.25
N VAL A 102 6.76 4.70 -0.27
CA VAL A 102 5.87 3.89 0.54
C VAL A 102 6.59 3.60 1.84
N LEU A 103 5.97 3.97 2.95
CA LEU A 103 6.56 3.82 4.28
C LEU A 103 6.05 2.54 4.91
N ILE A 104 6.94 1.86 5.61
CA ILE A 104 6.57 0.65 6.36
C ILE A 104 6.27 1.10 7.79
N PRO A 105 5.18 0.62 8.40
CA PRO A 105 4.86 0.96 9.77
C PRO A 105 6.05 0.72 10.69
N LYS A 106 6.24 1.61 11.66
CA LYS A 106 7.37 1.53 12.58
C LYS A 106 7.38 0.18 13.30
N LYS A 107 8.57 -0.32 13.61
CA LYS A 107 8.73 -1.60 14.32
C LYS A 107 7.93 -1.64 15.62
N GLU A 108 7.82 -0.51 16.30
CA GLU A 108 7.03 -0.41 17.53
C GLU A 108 5.56 -0.71 17.28
N ASP A 109 5.00 -0.12 16.24
CA ASP A 109 3.62 -0.38 15.85
C ASP A 109 3.42 -1.83 15.44
N SER A 110 4.38 -2.38 14.70
CA SER A 110 4.38 -3.79 14.32
C SER A 110 4.43 -4.69 15.55
N ARG A 111 5.26 -4.35 16.55
CA ARG A 111 5.35 -5.11 17.79
C ARG A 111 4.04 -5.07 18.57
N LEU A 112 3.42 -3.91 18.64
CA LEU A 112 2.12 -3.76 19.30
C LEU A 112 1.06 -4.59 18.60
N CYS A 113 1.03 -4.56 17.29
CA CYS A 113 0.11 -5.38 16.51
C CYS A 113 0.36 -6.86 16.71
N MET A 114 1.61 -7.29 16.74
CA MET A 114 1.97 -8.68 16.98
C MET A 114 1.63 -9.12 18.39
N LYS A 115 1.87 -8.28 19.39
CA LYS A 115 1.50 -8.57 20.78
C LYS A 115 0.00 -8.72 20.91
N SER A 116 -0.76 -7.81 20.32
CA SER A 116 -2.21 -7.86 20.33
C SER A 116 -2.72 -9.14 19.68
N TRP A 117 -2.14 -9.51 18.56
CA TRP A 117 -2.49 -10.72 17.83
C TRP A 117 -2.20 -11.97 18.66
N LYS A 118 -1.01 -12.05 19.27
CA LYS A 118 -0.63 -13.17 20.11
C LYS A 118 -1.55 -13.29 21.32
N ASN A 119 -1.90 -12.18 21.93
CA ASN A 119 -2.82 -12.18 23.06
C ASN A 119 -4.21 -12.66 22.64
N SER A 120 -4.68 -12.30 21.46
CA SER A 120 -5.96 -12.76 20.93
C SER A 120 -5.98 -14.26 20.70
N ILE A 121 -4.88 -14.82 20.23
CA ILE A 121 -4.76 -16.27 20.00
C ILE A 121 -4.73 -17.06 21.30
N ARG A 122 -4.10 -16.51 22.34
CA ARG A 122 -4.00 -17.16 23.63
C ARG A 122 -5.29 -17.18 24.44
N ARG A 123 -6.24 -16.37 24.05
CA ARG A 123 -7.57 -16.33 24.65
C ARG A 123 -8.47 -17.36 24.00
#